data_158f3262228c2875a44bdef4fa47d886
#
_entry.id   158f3262228c2875a44bdef4fa47d886
#
_cell.length_a   1.000
_cell.length_b   1.000
_cell.length_c   1.000
_cell.angle_alpha   90.00
_cell.angle_beta   90.00
_cell.angle_gamma   90.00
#
_symmetry.space_group_name_H-M   'P 1'
#
loop_
_entity.id
_entity.type
_entity.pdbx_description
1 polymer ?
#
loop_
_entity_poly.entity_id
_entity_poly.type
_entity_poly.pdbx_seq_one_letter_code
_entity_poly.pdbx_strand_id
1 'polypeptide(L)'
;MPGYVMGRNELATRAEDLVKGSNAIPLSIVLGKRATTARAGIITDVRDVARVQIEALGEGRVKESESFVLDGENGVVWDDANGIAERLFPEAVGRGVLPLGGSIPAVYQNIDANRTVEVFGKLRNYEEAVRSVLGQYLELKKDGL
;
A
#
# COMPACT_ATOMS: atom_id res chain seq x y z
N MET A 1 -9.35 6.07 -11.17
CA MET A 1 -7.88 6.29 -11.15
C MET A 1 -7.35 5.97 -9.74
N PRO A 2 -6.51 4.96 -9.59
CA PRO A 2 -5.92 4.63 -8.28
C PRO A 2 -4.73 5.53 -7.94
N GLY A 3 -4.43 5.64 -6.65
CA GLY A 3 -3.17 6.17 -6.14
C GLY A 3 -2.02 5.18 -6.35
N TYR A 4 -1.01 5.18 -5.48
CA TYR A 4 0.01 4.13 -5.49
C TYR A 4 -0.63 2.79 -5.12
N VAL A 5 -0.64 1.85 -6.06
CA VAL A 5 -1.25 0.53 -5.83
C VAL A 5 -0.26 -0.36 -5.09
N MET A 6 -0.66 -0.80 -3.91
CA MET A 6 0.16 -1.62 -3.02
C MET A 6 -0.56 -2.89 -2.63
N GLY A 7 0.20 -3.91 -2.32
CA GLY A 7 -0.31 -5.18 -1.83
C GLY A 7 0.47 -6.37 -2.36
N ARG A 8 -0.09 -7.55 -2.13
CA ARG A 8 0.52 -8.82 -2.53
C ARG A 8 0.74 -8.86 -4.04
N ASN A 9 1.94 -9.25 -4.45
CA ASN A 9 2.32 -9.46 -5.84
C ASN A 9 2.43 -10.97 -6.10
N GLU A 10 1.43 -11.53 -6.77
CA GLU A 10 1.36 -12.96 -7.04
C GLU A 10 2.43 -13.46 -8.03
N LEU A 11 3.11 -12.56 -8.72
CA LEU A 11 4.21 -12.88 -9.64
C LEU A 11 5.58 -12.87 -8.93
N ALA A 12 5.64 -12.39 -7.70
CA ALA A 12 6.89 -12.35 -6.94
C ALA A 12 7.25 -13.75 -6.44
N THR A 13 8.46 -14.19 -6.76
CA THR A 13 9.01 -15.47 -6.30
C THR A 13 10.11 -15.31 -5.26
N ARG A 14 10.64 -14.09 -5.13
CA ARG A 14 11.68 -13.73 -4.15
C ARG A 14 11.34 -12.41 -3.50
N ALA A 15 11.85 -12.21 -2.29
CA ALA A 15 11.63 -10.96 -1.54
C ALA A 15 12.10 -9.71 -2.31
N GLU A 16 13.18 -9.83 -3.08
CA GLU A 16 13.76 -8.75 -3.89
C GLU A 16 12.81 -8.28 -5.01
N ASP A 17 11.90 -9.14 -5.46
CA ASP A 17 10.91 -8.77 -6.49
C ASP A 17 9.87 -7.78 -5.96
N LEU A 18 9.66 -7.76 -4.64
CA LEU A 18 8.74 -6.83 -4.00
C LEU A 18 9.32 -5.41 -3.83
N VAL A 19 10.66 -5.27 -3.87
CA VAL A 19 11.33 -3.97 -3.71
C VAL A 19 11.34 -3.20 -5.04
N LYS A 20 10.26 -3.33 -5.79
CA LYS A 20 10.03 -2.66 -7.08
C LYS A 20 8.62 -2.08 -7.11
N GLY A 21 8.42 -1.08 -7.97
CA GLY A 21 7.11 -0.43 -8.09
C GLY A 21 6.64 0.20 -6.80
N SER A 22 5.34 0.27 -6.60
CA SER A 22 4.74 0.95 -5.44
C SER A 22 5.02 0.26 -4.11
N ASN A 23 5.20 -1.06 -4.10
CA ASN A 23 5.54 -1.81 -2.89
C ASN A 23 6.93 -1.42 -2.33
N ALA A 24 7.81 -0.86 -3.18
CA ALA A 24 9.10 -0.36 -2.75
C ALA A 24 8.98 0.80 -1.76
N ILE A 25 7.87 1.54 -1.74
CA ILE A 25 7.69 2.69 -0.84
C ILE A 25 7.73 2.23 0.62
N PRO A 26 6.79 1.42 1.13
CA PRO A 26 6.84 0.97 2.52
C PRO A 26 8.05 0.07 2.81
N LEU A 27 8.45 -0.77 1.85
CA LEU A 27 9.60 -1.66 2.05
C LEU A 27 10.91 -0.89 2.21
N SER A 28 11.15 0.14 1.42
CA SER A 28 12.35 0.97 1.57
C SER A 28 12.46 1.59 2.96
N ILE A 29 11.33 2.07 3.48
CA ILE A 29 11.27 2.70 4.80
C ILE A 29 11.62 1.69 5.91
N VAL A 30 10.97 0.54 5.93
CA VAL A 30 11.22 -0.48 6.96
C VAL A 30 12.57 -1.18 6.81
N LEU A 31 13.19 -1.09 5.64
CA LEU A 31 14.55 -1.56 5.38
C LEU A 31 15.62 -0.48 5.64
N GLY A 32 15.23 0.66 6.20
CA GLY A 32 16.15 1.70 6.65
C GLY A 32 16.65 2.65 5.56
N LYS A 33 16.05 2.63 4.37
CA LYS A 33 16.46 3.53 3.28
C LYS A 33 15.81 4.90 3.44
N ARG A 34 16.58 5.95 3.16
CA ARG A 34 16.11 7.33 3.22
C ARG A 34 16.12 7.94 1.83
N ALA A 35 15.01 8.60 1.47
CA ALA A 35 14.88 9.34 0.24
C ALA A 35 14.57 10.81 0.54
N THR A 36 15.04 11.71 -0.33
CA THR A 36 14.79 13.15 -0.24
C THR A 36 13.67 13.62 -1.15
N THR A 37 13.37 12.86 -2.20
CA THR A 37 12.28 13.17 -3.13
C THR A 37 10.94 12.84 -2.50
N ALA A 38 10.10 13.86 -2.36
CA ALA A 38 8.75 13.70 -1.82
C ALA A 38 7.82 12.94 -2.79
N ARG A 39 6.90 12.18 -2.22
CA ARG A 39 5.85 11.45 -2.96
C ARG A 39 4.47 11.83 -2.44
N ALA A 40 3.51 11.89 -3.35
CA ALA A 40 2.11 12.12 -2.98
C ALA A 40 1.61 11.03 -2.02
N GLY A 41 1.00 11.42 -0.92
CA GLY A 41 0.48 10.53 0.11
C GLY A 41 -0.87 9.91 -0.26
N ILE A 42 -0.93 9.19 -1.36
CA ILE A 42 -2.15 8.56 -1.91
C ILE A 42 -1.88 7.07 -2.11
N ILE A 43 -2.72 6.22 -1.52
CA ILE A 43 -2.57 4.77 -1.68
C ILE A 43 -3.88 4.09 -2.09
N THR A 44 -3.74 2.99 -2.79
CA THR A 44 -4.84 2.07 -3.05
C THR A 44 -4.36 0.64 -2.84
N ASP A 45 -5.07 -0.14 -2.05
CA ASP A 45 -4.79 -1.57 -1.93
C ASP A 45 -5.18 -2.29 -3.22
N VAL A 46 -4.31 -3.18 -3.70
CA VAL A 46 -4.53 -3.92 -4.96
C VAL A 46 -5.84 -4.72 -4.94
N ARG A 47 -6.25 -5.21 -3.76
CA ARG A 47 -7.51 -5.95 -3.59
C ARG A 47 -8.72 -5.04 -3.83
N ASP A 48 -8.64 -3.78 -3.47
CA ASP A 48 -9.70 -2.80 -3.73
C ASP A 48 -9.76 -2.39 -5.19
N VAL A 49 -8.62 -2.29 -5.88
CA VAL A 49 -8.60 -2.08 -7.33
C VAL A 49 -9.36 -3.21 -8.04
N ALA A 50 -9.04 -4.46 -7.71
CA ALA A 50 -9.69 -5.63 -8.29
C ALA A 50 -11.19 -5.66 -7.96
N ARG A 51 -11.55 -5.42 -6.70
CA ARG A 51 -12.95 -5.40 -6.24
C ARG A 51 -13.77 -4.34 -6.96
N VAL A 52 -13.27 -3.11 -7.02
CA VAL A 52 -13.98 -2.00 -7.68
C VAL A 52 -14.16 -2.27 -9.17
N GLN A 53 -13.15 -2.82 -9.85
CA GLN A 53 -13.27 -3.17 -11.27
C GLN A 53 -14.36 -4.21 -11.50
N ILE A 54 -14.44 -5.25 -10.69
CA ILE A 54 -15.47 -6.30 -10.81
C ILE A 54 -16.85 -5.72 -10.48
N GLU A 55 -16.98 -4.98 -9.40
CA GLU A 55 -18.26 -4.40 -8.97
C GLU A 55 -18.79 -3.35 -9.96
N ALA A 56 -17.91 -2.62 -10.64
CA ALA A 56 -18.30 -1.64 -11.65
C ALA A 56 -18.93 -2.27 -12.89
N LEU A 57 -18.72 -3.56 -13.12
CA LEU A 57 -19.37 -4.30 -14.22
C LEU A 57 -20.84 -4.67 -13.90
N GLY A 58 -21.25 -4.54 -12.64
CA GLY A 58 -22.63 -4.81 -12.23
C GLY A 58 -23.61 -3.79 -12.78
N GLU A 59 -24.78 -4.27 -13.23
CA GLU A 59 -25.82 -3.41 -13.79
C GLU A 59 -26.32 -2.37 -12.77
N GLY A 60 -26.44 -1.11 -13.22
CA GLY A 60 -27.00 -0.01 -12.44
C GLY A 60 -26.12 0.58 -11.36
N ARG A 61 -24.91 0.07 -11.14
CA ARG A 61 -24.01 0.55 -10.09
C ARG A 61 -23.24 1.81 -10.49
N VAL A 62 -22.80 1.85 -11.75
CA VAL A 62 -22.00 2.94 -12.30
C VAL A 62 -22.74 3.52 -13.51
N LYS A 63 -22.80 4.84 -13.60
CA LYS A 63 -23.35 5.54 -14.76
C LYS A 63 -22.34 5.48 -15.91
N GLU A 64 -22.88 5.53 -17.13
CA GLU A 64 -22.04 5.61 -18.32
C GLU A 64 -21.07 6.80 -18.23
N SER A 65 -19.79 6.56 -18.55
CA SER A 65 -18.72 7.56 -18.51
C SER A 65 -18.39 8.13 -17.11
N GLU A 66 -18.83 7.52 -16.02
CA GLU A 66 -18.45 7.93 -14.66
C GLU A 66 -17.02 7.49 -14.33
N SER A 67 -16.25 8.38 -13.71
CA SER A 67 -14.88 8.11 -13.27
C SER A 67 -14.78 8.11 -11.75
N PHE A 68 -13.97 7.20 -11.22
CA PHE A 68 -13.76 7.06 -9.79
C PHE A 68 -12.29 7.26 -9.42
N VAL A 69 -12.06 7.93 -8.31
CA VAL A 69 -10.74 8.03 -7.68
C VAL A 69 -10.69 7.03 -6.53
N LEU A 70 -9.70 6.16 -6.56
CA LEU A 70 -9.47 5.18 -5.51
C LEU A 70 -8.32 5.67 -4.61
N ASP A 71 -8.68 6.13 -3.43
CA ASP A 71 -7.76 6.51 -2.37
C ASP A 71 -8.24 5.88 -1.07
N GLY A 72 -7.43 5.00 -0.51
CA GLY A 72 -7.78 4.25 0.71
C GLY A 72 -7.62 5.07 1.98
N GLU A 73 -6.79 6.10 1.94
CA GLU A 73 -6.53 6.96 3.08
C GLU A 73 -6.02 8.33 2.62
N ASN A 74 -6.68 9.38 3.04
CA ASN A 74 -6.28 10.74 2.70
C ASN A 74 -5.09 11.19 3.55
N GLY A 75 -4.07 11.72 2.88
CA GLY A 75 -2.91 12.32 3.55
C GLY A 75 -1.99 11.31 4.24
N VAL A 76 -1.68 10.20 3.57
CA VAL A 76 -0.75 9.19 4.10
C VAL A 76 0.61 9.80 4.40
N VAL A 77 1.13 9.52 5.58
CA VAL A 77 2.51 9.77 6.00
C VAL A 77 3.30 8.49 5.80
N TRP A 78 4.19 8.46 4.81
CA TRP A 78 4.90 7.24 4.42
C TRP A 78 5.70 6.62 5.57
N ASP A 79 6.30 7.45 6.42
CA ASP A 79 7.16 7.01 7.53
C ASP A 79 6.39 6.26 8.62
N ASP A 80 5.06 6.33 8.64
CA ASP A 80 4.21 5.52 9.53
C ASP A 80 4.41 4.01 9.32
N ALA A 81 4.97 3.61 8.18
CA ALA A 81 5.35 2.21 7.93
C ALA A 81 6.29 1.65 9.00
N ASN A 82 7.18 2.47 9.58
CA ASN A 82 8.06 2.05 10.68
C ASN A 82 7.25 1.61 11.90
N GLY A 83 6.33 2.44 12.37
CA GLY A 83 5.47 2.13 13.53
C GLY A 83 4.52 0.97 13.27
N ILE A 84 4.01 0.85 12.05
CA ILE A 84 3.18 -0.28 11.63
C ILE A 84 3.98 -1.58 11.70
N ALA A 85 5.20 -1.60 11.16
CA ALA A 85 6.07 -2.77 11.20
C ALA A 85 6.43 -3.18 12.63
N GLU A 86 6.76 -2.21 13.47
CA GLU A 86 7.10 -2.44 14.89
C GLU A 86 5.94 -3.07 15.66
N ARG A 87 4.72 -2.62 15.41
CA ARG A 87 3.52 -3.12 16.07
C ARG A 87 3.05 -4.48 15.53
N LEU A 88 3.09 -4.70 14.22
CA LEU A 88 2.54 -5.89 13.59
C LEU A 88 3.55 -7.02 13.43
N PHE A 89 4.83 -6.70 13.33
CA PHE A 89 5.92 -7.66 13.09
C PHE A 89 7.10 -7.47 14.07
N PRO A 90 6.83 -7.41 15.39
CA PRO A 90 7.86 -7.10 16.37
C PRO A 90 9.02 -8.10 16.38
N GLU A 91 8.75 -9.37 16.07
CA GLU A 91 9.78 -10.39 15.98
C GLU A 91 10.75 -10.14 14.82
N ALA A 92 10.24 -9.78 13.63
CA ALA A 92 11.06 -9.46 12.48
C ALA A 92 11.91 -8.19 12.71
N VAL A 93 11.36 -7.23 13.40
CA VAL A 93 12.08 -6.01 13.84
C VAL A 93 13.17 -6.38 14.84
N GLY A 94 12.84 -7.15 15.88
CA GLY A 94 13.80 -7.57 16.92
C GLY A 94 14.96 -8.42 16.36
N ARG A 95 14.72 -9.18 15.31
CA ARG A 95 15.75 -9.99 14.62
C ARG A 95 16.55 -9.21 13.58
N GLY A 96 16.23 -7.94 13.35
CA GLY A 96 16.92 -7.10 12.38
C GLY A 96 16.57 -7.38 10.90
N VAL A 97 15.53 -8.20 10.64
CA VAL A 97 15.02 -8.44 9.28
C VAL A 97 14.36 -7.18 8.73
N LEU A 98 13.70 -6.43 9.62
CA LEU A 98 13.18 -5.10 9.35
C LEU A 98 13.90 -4.09 10.24
N PRO A 99 15.04 -3.52 9.77
CA PRO A 99 15.87 -2.65 10.62
C PRO A 99 15.23 -1.30 10.94
N LEU A 100 14.19 -0.90 10.22
CA LEU A 100 13.47 0.36 10.38
C LEU A 100 14.34 1.62 10.14
N GLY A 101 13.78 2.79 10.37
CA GLY A 101 14.51 4.06 10.33
C GLY A 101 14.63 4.70 8.96
N GLY A 102 14.03 4.12 7.93
CA GLY A 102 13.92 4.77 6.62
C GLY A 102 12.91 5.92 6.63
N SER A 103 12.96 6.75 5.59
CA SER A 103 12.08 7.91 5.47
C SER A 103 11.88 8.29 4.01
N ILE A 104 10.64 8.62 3.68
CA ILE A 104 10.25 9.23 2.40
C ILE A 104 9.31 10.40 2.71
N PRO A 105 9.66 11.64 2.33
CA PRO A 105 8.77 12.77 2.52
C PRO A 105 7.44 12.57 1.80
N ALA A 106 6.32 12.88 2.47
CA ALA A 106 4.99 12.83 1.90
C ALA A 106 4.52 14.24 1.51
N VAL A 107 3.86 14.34 0.35
CA VAL A 107 3.13 15.53 -0.05
C VAL A 107 1.65 15.26 0.12
N TYR A 108 0.99 16.09 0.90
CA TYR A 108 -0.45 16.03 1.07
C TYR A 108 -1.15 16.35 -0.27
N GLN A 109 -2.12 15.53 -0.61
CA GLN A 109 -2.99 15.74 -1.76
C GLN A 109 -4.43 15.84 -1.25
N ASN A 110 -5.12 16.91 -1.60
CA ASN A 110 -6.54 17.03 -1.31
C ASN A 110 -7.34 16.24 -2.35
N ILE A 111 -7.56 14.97 -2.08
CA ILE A 111 -8.29 14.05 -2.97
C ILE A 111 -9.69 13.82 -2.39
N ASP A 112 -10.71 14.07 -3.20
CA ASP A 112 -12.09 13.73 -2.86
C ASP A 112 -12.45 12.36 -3.46
N ALA A 113 -12.43 11.34 -2.63
CA ALA A 113 -12.83 9.97 -2.97
C ALA A 113 -14.23 9.62 -2.44
N ASN A 114 -15.00 10.58 -1.98
CA ASN A 114 -16.31 10.33 -1.35
C ASN A 114 -17.26 9.57 -2.26
N ARG A 115 -17.29 9.91 -3.55
CA ARG A 115 -18.14 9.21 -4.54
C ARG A 115 -17.78 7.73 -4.65
N THR A 116 -16.50 7.41 -4.58
CA THR A 116 -16.04 6.01 -4.60
C THR A 116 -16.55 5.25 -3.39
N VAL A 117 -16.46 5.87 -2.21
CA VAL A 117 -16.93 5.26 -0.95
C VAL A 117 -18.46 5.09 -0.95
N GLU A 118 -19.21 6.05 -1.49
CA GLU A 118 -20.67 5.96 -1.63
C GLU A 118 -21.09 4.76 -2.48
N VAL A 119 -20.39 4.51 -3.60
CA VAL A 119 -20.74 3.46 -4.56
C VAL A 119 -20.19 2.10 -4.15
N PHE A 120 -18.93 2.03 -3.71
CA PHE A 120 -18.21 0.78 -3.49
C PHE A 120 -17.93 0.47 -2.02
N GLY A 121 -18.24 1.39 -1.10
CA GLY A 121 -17.91 1.25 0.31
C GLY A 121 -16.46 1.64 0.62
N LYS A 122 -16.11 1.52 1.89
CA LYS A 122 -14.79 1.89 2.39
C LYS A 122 -13.69 1.05 1.76
N LEU A 123 -12.63 1.71 1.33
CA LEU A 123 -11.40 1.09 0.84
C LEU A 123 -10.44 0.81 2.02
N ARG A 124 -9.51 -0.12 1.80
CA ARG A 124 -8.46 -0.45 2.79
C ARG A 124 -7.51 0.73 2.97
N ASN A 125 -7.08 0.94 4.20
CA ASN A 125 -6.18 2.01 4.58
C ASN A 125 -4.69 1.62 4.38
N TYR A 126 -3.80 2.57 4.68
CA TYR A 126 -2.36 2.37 4.53
C TYR A 126 -1.81 1.22 5.39
N GLU A 127 -2.27 1.10 6.63
CA GLU A 127 -1.85 0.00 7.51
C GLU A 127 -2.18 -1.37 6.92
N GLU A 128 -3.38 -1.53 6.37
CA GLU A 128 -3.81 -2.78 5.75
C GLU A 128 -2.97 -3.12 4.51
N ALA A 129 -2.64 -2.13 3.70
CA ALA A 129 -1.76 -2.30 2.54
C ALA A 129 -0.33 -2.66 2.97
N VAL A 130 0.23 -1.95 3.95
CA VAL A 130 1.58 -2.23 4.49
C VAL A 130 1.64 -3.63 5.10
N ARG A 131 0.63 -4.03 5.87
CA ARG A 131 0.53 -5.39 6.43
C ARG A 131 0.64 -6.45 5.34
N SER A 132 -0.07 -6.26 4.25
CA SER A 132 -0.06 -7.19 3.11
C SER A 132 1.32 -7.29 2.46
N VAL A 133 1.96 -6.14 2.21
CA VAL A 133 3.29 -6.06 1.59
C VAL A 133 4.37 -6.69 2.49
N LEU A 134 4.42 -6.29 3.76
CA LEU A 134 5.41 -6.79 4.70
C LEU A 134 5.21 -8.28 5.00
N GLY A 135 3.95 -8.72 5.12
CA GLY A 135 3.65 -10.13 5.32
C GLY A 135 4.21 -11.00 4.20
N GLN A 136 3.99 -10.62 2.95
CA GLN A 136 4.55 -11.34 1.81
C GLN A 136 6.07 -11.27 1.76
N TYR A 137 6.65 -10.11 2.04
CA TYR A 137 8.12 -9.96 2.09
C TYR A 137 8.75 -10.94 3.08
N LEU A 138 8.17 -11.05 4.28
CA LEU A 138 8.68 -11.95 5.33
C LEU A 138 8.46 -13.42 4.97
N GLU A 139 7.33 -13.78 4.33
CA GLU A 139 7.12 -15.13 3.79
C GLU A 139 8.21 -15.52 2.82
N LEU A 140 8.47 -14.68 1.82
CA LEU A 140 9.49 -14.94 0.79
C LEU A 140 10.92 -14.94 1.35
N LYS A 141 11.19 -14.17 2.41
CA LYS A 141 12.49 -14.21 3.09
C LYS A 141 12.71 -15.52 3.83
N LYS A 142 11.68 -16.13 4.41
CA LYS A 142 11.77 -17.44 5.06
C LYS A 142 12.00 -18.55 4.03
N ASP A 143 11.28 -18.51 2.92
CA ASP A 143 11.37 -19.51 1.84
C ASP A 143 12.70 -19.42 1.08
N GLY A 144 13.37 -18.27 1.09
CA GLY A 144 14.67 -18.04 0.47
C GLY A 144 15.88 -18.46 1.31
N LEU A 145 15.65 -19.01 2.51
CA LEU A 145 16.66 -19.59 3.37
C LEU A 145 16.71 -21.12 3.18
#